data_615b229191bd6e98d85ddc6bb1d9ef6f
#
_entry.id   615b229191bd6e98d85ddc6bb1d9ef6f
#
_cell.length_a   1.000
_cell.length_b   1.000
_cell.length_c   1.000
_cell.angle_alpha   90.00
_cell.angle_beta   90.00
_cell.angle_gamma   90.00
#
_symmetry.space_group_name_H-M   'P 1'
#
loop_
_entity.id
_entity.type
_entity.pdbx_description
1 polymer ?
#
loop_
_entity_poly.entity_id
_entity_poly.type
_entity_poly.pdbx_seq_one_letter_code
_entity_poly.pdbx_strand_id
1 'polypeptide(L)'
;MEPSPAYRWLFSAFLVAASLLPACGVSRDSSKSPRAATEQLLLSQAVERSFEDVSVPILKDAAVVMEVAGLTPDQYYVRDAVAGHLARTQGVRIVDRRDQARYVVHLMVQALGTELDQSFFGMPQVQGGLIPIALPELPLYKFIREIGYVRYSMNIYETATGRLVMTTPWYTKTAAWRQYTIFIFLTFRTSTLTDPPELSRPPAVPIITPLPAEPNDKTDPSGPR
;
A
#
# COMPACT_ATOMS: atom_id res chain seq x y z
N MET A 1 -33.65 37.85 35.66
CA MET A 1 -33.39 36.47 36.13
C MET A 1 -31.95 36.13 35.83
N GLU A 2 -31.07 36.27 36.84
CA GLU A 2 -29.67 35.87 36.67
C GLU A 2 -29.53 34.35 36.77
N PRO A 3 -28.79 33.71 35.85
CA PRO A 3 -28.60 32.26 35.91
C PRO A 3 -27.82 31.91 37.18
N SER A 4 -28.27 30.85 37.87
CA SER A 4 -27.66 30.39 39.11
C SER A 4 -26.16 30.06 38.94
N PRO A 5 -25.33 30.30 39.97
CA PRO A 5 -23.89 30.06 39.89
C PRO A 5 -23.54 28.60 39.48
N ALA A 6 -24.38 27.63 39.83
CA ALA A 6 -24.22 26.23 39.42
C ALA A 6 -24.28 26.02 37.88
N TYR A 7 -25.16 26.77 37.19
CA TYR A 7 -25.28 26.69 35.72
C TYR A 7 -24.02 27.26 35.02
N ARG A 8 -23.40 28.26 35.56
CA ARG A 8 -22.17 28.87 35.04
C ARG A 8 -20.99 27.87 35.14
N TRP A 9 -20.89 27.14 36.23
CA TRP A 9 -19.88 26.10 36.42
C TRP A 9 -20.08 24.92 35.49
N LEU A 10 -21.30 24.46 35.29
CA LEU A 10 -21.62 23.38 34.36
C LEU A 10 -21.34 23.76 32.91
N PHE A 11 -21.66 25.03 32.53
CA PHE A 11 -21.37 25.54 31.20
C PHE A 11 -19.89 25.67 30.92
N SER A 12 -19.10 26.15 31.90
CA SER A 12 -17.66 26.24 31.80
C SER A 12 -17.00 24.86 31.73
N ALA A 13 -17.45 23.89 32.51
CA ALA A 13 -16.98 22.52 32.48
C ALA A 13 -17.29 21.83 31.12
N PHE A 14 -18.48 22.11 30.57
CA PHE A 14 -18.87 21.62 29.24
C PHE A 14 -18.02 22.24 28.11
N LEU A 15 -17.74 23.54 28.19
CA LEU A 15 -16.88 24.22 27.21
C LEU A 15 -15.43 23.69 27.23
N VAL A 16 -14.90 23.45 28.44
CA VAL A 16 -13.57 22.84 28.61
C VAL A 16 -13.55 21.40 28.10
N ALA A 17 -14.59 20.61 28.38
CA ALA A 17 -14.70 19.25 27.86
C ALA A 17 -14.87 19.23 26.33
N ALA A 18 -15.59 20.17 25.73
CA ALA A 18 -15.74 20.30 24.29
C ALA A 18 -14.43 20.74 23.59
N SER A 19 -13.58 21.54 24.24
CA SER A 19 -12.27 21.93 23.70
C SER A 19 -11.21 20.82 23.80
N LEU A 20 -11.46 19.75 24.55
CA LEU A 20 -10.61 18.57 24.66
C LEU A 20 -10.94 17.49 23.63
N LEU A 21 -11.94 17.72 22.74
CA LEU A 21 -12.21 16.79 21.63
C LEU A 21 -11.07 16.92 20.60
N PRO A 22 -10.14 15.96 20.54
CA PRO A 22 -9.07 16.01 19.56
C PRO A 22 -9.68 15.82 18.16
N ALA A 23 -9.29 16.68 17.24
CA ALA A 23 -9.64 16.53 15.84
C ALA A 23 -9.12 15.19 15.35
N CYS A 24 -10.00 14.26 15.00
CA CYS A 24 -9.66 13.04 14.26
C CYS A 24 -9.17 13.48 12.88
N GLY A 25 -7.87 13.64 12.71
CA GLY A 25 -7.24 13.82 11.41
C GLY A 25 -7.14 12.47 10.71
N VAL A 26 -7.79 12.31 9.56
CA VAL A 26 -7.50 11.22 8.63
C VAL A 26 -6.43 11.73 7.67
N SER A 27 -5.21 11.23 7.80
CA SER A 27 -4.14 11.48 6.84
C SER A 27 -4.14 10.37 5.79
N ARG A 28 -4.27 10.75 4.51
CA ARG A 28 -4.00 9.86 3.38
C ARG A 28 -2.65 10.23 2.81
N ASP A 29 -1.69 9.35 2.99
CA ASP A 29 -0.37 9.50 2.40
C ASP A 29 -0.26 8.58 1.18
N SER A 30 -0.01 9.17 0.01
CA SER A 30 0.33 8.41 -1.20
C SER A 30 1.84 8.24 -1.25
N SER A 31 2.32 7.00 -1.24
CA SER A 31 3.74 6.68 -1.36
C SER A 31 4.32 7.31 -2.63
N LYS A 32 5.36 8.15 -2.48
CA LYS A 32 6.09 8.80 -3.58
C LYS A 32 7.44 8.15 -3.86
N SER A 33 7.77 7.07 -3.19
CA SER A 33 9.09 6.42 -3.28
C SER A 33 9.01 5.09 -4.04
N PRO A 34 10.16 4.49 -4.43
CA PRO A 34 10.20 3.12 -4.93
C PRO A 34 9.43 2.21 -3.96
N ARG A 35 8.56 1.39 -4.52
CA ARG A 35 7.61 0.58 -3.74
C ARG A 35 8.31 -0.26 -2.69
N ALA A 36 7.80 -0.23 -1.45
CA ALA A 36 8.22 -1.12 -0.39
C ALA A 36 7.91 -2.60 -0.73
N ALA A 37 8.66 -3.53 -0.15
CA ALA A 37 8.42 -4.97 -0.38
C ALA A 37 6.97 -5.38 -0.04
N THR A 38 6.40 -4.82 1.03
CA THR A 38 4.99 -5.06 1.41
C THR A 38 4.03 -4.61 0.31
N GLU A 39 4.25 -3.43 -0.27
CA GLU A 39 3.44 -2.91 -1.37
C GLU A 39 3.52 -3.82 -2.61
N GLN A 40 4.73 -4.25 -2.98
CA GLN A 40 4.93 -5.17 -4.09
C GLN A 40 4.21 -6.51 -3.86
N LEU A 41 4.27 -7.04 -2.63
CA LEU A 41 3.58 -8.28 -2.26
C LEU A 41 2.05 -8.11 -2.26
N LEU A 42 1.53 -6.96 -1.82
CA LEU A 42 0.09 -6.68 -1.87
C LEU A 42 -0.41 -6.67 -3.32
N LEU A 43 0.34 -6.07 -4.24
CA LEU A 43 -0.02 -6.01 -5.65
C LEU A 43 0.06 -7.39 -6.31
N SER A 44 1.17 -8.11 -6.13
CA SER A 44 1.35 -9.44 -6.72
C SER A 44 0.29 -10.42 -6.21
N GLN A 45 -0.01 -10.39 -4.92
CA GLN A 45 -1.00 -11.28 -4.34
C GLN A 45 -2.44 -10.90 -4.74
N ALA A 46 -2.75 -9.62 -4.94
CA ALA A 46 -4.04 -9.23 -5.51
C ALA A 46 -4.22 -9.82 -6.92
N VAL A 47 -3.15 -9.81 -7.74
CA VAL A 47 -3.14 -10.43 -9.07
C VAL A 47 -3.31 -11.95 -8.97
N GLU A 48 -2.55 -12.64 -8.11
CA GLU A 48 -2.63 -14.08 -7.93
C GLU A 48 -4.00 -14.54 -7.46
N ARG A 49 -4.61 -13.82 -6.53
CA ARG A 49 -5.98 -14.12 -6.06
C ARG A 49 -7.04 -13.96 -7.14
N SER A 50 -6.80 -13.12 -8.14
CA SER A 50 -7.73 -12.99 -9.26
C SER A 50 -7.81 -14.24 -10.12
N PHE A 51 -6.79 -15.10 -10.07
CA PHE A 51 -6.75 -16.35 -10.85
C PHE A 51 -7.80 -17.36 -10.42
N GLU A 52 -8.32 -17.28 -9.20
CA GLU A 52 -9.41 -18.13 -8.73
C GLU A 52 -10.66 -18.04 -9.61
N ASP A 53 -10.88 -16.87 -10.22
CA ASP A 53 -12.06 -16.58 -11.04
C ASP A 53 -11.76 -16.72 -12.56
N VAL A 54 -10.46 -16.86 -12.94
CA VAL A 54 -10.06 -16.85 -14.35
C VAL A 54 -10.25 -18.21 -14.99
N SER A 55 -11.27 -18.29 -15.84
CA SER A 55 -11.49 -19.46 -16.70
C SER A 55 -11.87 -18.99 -18.11
N VAL A 56 -11.08 -19.40 -19.11
CA VAL A 56 -11.28 -18.99 -20.51
C VAL A 56 -11.22 -20.24 -21.41
N PRO A 57 -12.28 -21.06 -21.44
CA PRO A 57 -12.27 -22.37 -22.10
C PRO A 57 -11.89 -22.33 -23.59
N ILE A 58 -12.19 -21.21 -24.28
CA ILE A 58 -11.87 -21.05 -25.71
C ILE A 58 -10.35 -21.06 -25.97
N LEU A 59 -9.54 -20.75 -24.97
CA LEU A 59 -8.08 -20.71 -25.08
C LEU A 59 -7.42 -22.06 -24.76
N LYS A 60 -8.18 -23.07 -24.35
CA LYS A 60 -7.61 -24.36 -23.98
C LYS A 60 -6.75 -24.92 -25.11
N ASP A 61 -5.50 -25.28 -24.77
CA ASP A 61 -4.48 -25.88 -25.68
C ASP A 61 -4.16 -25.00 -26.92
N ALA A 62 -4.60 -23.74 -26.93
CA ALA A 62 -4.41 -22.83 -28.05
C ALA A 62 -3.05 -22.14 -28.02
N ALA A 63 -2.54 -21.74 -29.19
CA ALA A 63 -1.45 -20.78 -29.32
C ALA A 63 -2.00 -19.35 -29.27
N VAL A 64 -1.42 -18.52 -28.40
CA VAL A 64 -1.95 -17.19 -28.06
C VAL A 64 -0.84 -16.17 -28.04
N VAL A 65 -1.09 -15.00 -28.64
CA VAL A 65 -0.32 -13.78 -28.38
C VAL A 65 -1.04 -12.98 -27.30
N MET A 66 -0.27 -12.56 -26.28
CA MET A 66 -0.79 -11.69 -25.21
C MET A 66 -0.33 -10.26 -25.39
N GLU A 67 -1.28 -9.36 -25.59
CA GLU A 67 -1.06 -7.92 -25.61
C GLU A 67 -1.67 -7.28 -24.38
N VAL A 68 -1.10 -6.16 -23.91
CA VAL A 68 -1.60 -5.48 -22.71
C VAL A 68 -1.74 -4.00 -22.96
N ALA A 69 -2.81 -3.43 -22.44
CA ALA A 69 -3.04 -2.00 -22.38
C ALA A 69 -3.55 -1.61 -20.99
N GLY A 70 -3.04 -0.52 -20.44
CA GLY A 70 -3.44 -0.02 -19.12
C GLY A 70 -2.80 1.32 -18.80
N LEU A 71 -3.28 1.96 -17.74
CA LEU A 71 -2.79 3.26 -17.29
C LEU A 71 -1.66 3.15 -16.25
N THR A 72 -1.30 1.94 -15.85
CA THR A 72 -0.24 1.68 -14.87
C THR A 72 1.04 1.20 -15.54
N PRO A 73 2.23 1.62 -15.08
CA PRO A 73 3.51 1.13 -15.61
C PRO A 73 3.69 -0.39 -15.39
N ASP A 74 3.03 -0.97 -14.38
CA ASP A 74 3.17 -2.39 -14.01
C ASP A 74 2.20 -3.30 -14.77
N GLN A 75 1.53 -2.83 -15.80
CA GLN A 75 0.61 -3.62 -16.62
C GLN A 75 1.25 -4.89 -17.20
N TYR A 76 2.56 -4.85 -17.49
CA TYR A 76 3.30 -6.01 -18.00
C TYR A 76 3.41 -7.14 -16.98
N TYR A 77 3.52 -6.81 -15.68
CA TYR A 77 3.48 -7.80 -14.64
C TYR A 77 2.14 -8.58 -14.64
N VAL A 78 1.02 -7.87 -14.76
CA VAL A 78 -0.31 -8.51 -14.84
C VAL A 78 -0.40 -9.41 -16.05
N ARG A 79 0.07 -8.94 -17.23
CA ARG A 79 0.10 -9.74 -18.47
C ARG A 79 0.86 -11.06 -18.27
N ASP A 80 2.08 -10.98 -17.75
CA ASP A 80 2.95 -12.14 -17.63
C ASP A 80 2.44 -13.12 -16.57
N ALA A 81 1.87 -12.59 -15.48
CA ALA A 81 1.25 -13.41 -14.44
C ALA A 81 0.00 -14.15 -14.95
N VAL A 82 -0.89 -13.46 -15.68
CA VAL A 82 -2.08 -14.06 -16.30
C VAL A 82 -1.66 -15.08 -17.38
N ALA A 83 -0.68 -14.76 -18.23
CA ALA A 83 -0.15 -15.66 -19.24
C ALA A 83 0.37 -16.96 -18.61
N GLY A 84 1.16 -16.83 -17.55
CA GLY A 84 1.68 -17.97 -16.79
C GLY A 84 0.57 -18.80 -16.13
N HIS A 85 -0.48 -18.17 -15.61
CA HIS A 85 -1.64 -18.86 -15.07
C HIS A 85 -2.39 -19.66 -16.15
N LEU A 86 -2.71 -19.03 -17.28
CA LEU A 86 -3.40 -19.71 -18.41
C LEU A 86 -2.57 -20.87 -18.98
N ALA A 87 -1.25 -20.71 -19.09
CA ALA A 87 -0.36 -21.75 -19.53
C ALA A 87 -0.40 -22.98 -18.61
N ARG A 88 -0.36 -22.76 -17.28
CA ARG A 88 -0.38 -23.85 -16.28
C ARG A 88 -1.73 -24.55 -16.17
N THR A 89 -2.83 -23.80 -16.25
CA THR A 89 -4.17 -24.34 -15.94
C THR A 89 -4.94 -24.79 -17.17
N GLN A 90 -4.67 -24.20 -18.34
CA GLN A 90 -5.43 -24.46 -19.57
C GLN A 90 -4.55 -24.91 -20.75
N GLY A 91 -3.24 -25.13 -20.52
CA GLY A 91 -2.34 -25.61 -21.59
C GLY A 91 -2.09 -24.56 -22.68
N VAL A 92 -2.35 -23.28 -22.41
CA VAL A 92 -2.15 -22.19 -23.39
C VAL A 92 -0.68 -22.09 -23.74
N ARG A 93 -0.36 -22.03 -25.02
CA ARG A 93 1.00 -21.79 -25.51
C ARG A 93 1.16 -20.30 -25.86
N ILE A 94 1.98 -19.61 -25.11
CA ILE A 94 2.29 -18.22 -25.41
C ILE A 94 3.30 -18.16 -26.54
N VAL A 95 2.99 -17.40 -27.57
CA VAL A 95 3.86 -17.17 -28.75
C VAL A 95 4.04 -15.67 -28.97
N ASP A 96 5.17 -15.29 -29.57
CA ASP A 96 5.52 -13.88 -29.76
C ASP A 96 4.92 -13.30 -31.05
N ARG A 97 4.64 -14.16 -32.03
CA ARG A 97 4.23 -13.75 -33.35
C ARG A 97 2.78 -14.09 -33.62
N ARG A 98 2.02 -13.14 -34.17
CA ARG A 98 0.60 -13.30 -34.50
C ARG A 98 0.35 -14.41 -35.52
N ASP A 99 1.26 -14.61 -36.49
CA ASP A 99 1.13 -15.66 -37.51
C ASP A 99 1.21 -17.07 -36.91
N GLN A 100 1.75 -17.25 -35.73
CA GLN A 100 1.82 -18.54 -35.00
C GLN A 100 0.67 -18.72 -34.02
N ALA A 101 -0.13 -17.66 -33.78
CA ALA A 101 -1.19 -17.65 -32.80
C ALA A 101 -2.55 -17.92 -33.44
N ARG A 102 -3.37 -18.71 -32.77
CA ARG A 102 -4.79 -18.87 -33.10
C ARG A 102 -5.61 -17.68 -32.58
N TYR A 103 -5.26 -17.16 -31.39
CA TYR A 103 -5.95 -16.04 -30.78
C TYR A 103 -4.97 -14.96 -30.34
N VAL A 104 -5.45 -13.72 -30.39
CA VAL A 104 -4.80 -12.55 -29.77
C VAL A 104 -5.64 -12.16 -28.56
N VAL A 105 -5.03 -12.14 -27.38
CA VAL A 105 -5.68 -11.73 -26.13
C VAL A 105 -5.22 -10.33 -25.77
N HIS A 106 -6.13 -9.38 -25.80
CA HIS A 106 -5.88 -8.03 -25.30
C HIS A 106 -6.29 -7.96 -23.83
N LEU A 107 -5.30 -7.92 -22.97
CA LEU A 107 -5.49 -7.71 -21.53
C LEU A 107 -5.63 -6.23 -21.23
N MET A 108 -6.80 -5.83 -20.76
CA MET A 108 -7.12 -4.45 -20.39
C MET A 108 -6.95 -4.28 -18.88
N VAL A 109 -5.85 -3.68 -18.44
CA VAL A 109 -5.58 -3.41 -17.01
C VAL A 109 -6.13 -2.03 -16.65
N GLN A 110 -7.27 -2.01 -15.98
CA GLN A 110 -7.92 -0.77 -15.59
C GLN A 110 -7.26 -0.15 -14.36
N ALA A 111 -6.89 -0.98 -13.39
CA ALA A 111 -6.22 -0.53 -12.17
C ALA A 111 -5.28 -1.59 -11.62
N LEU A 112 -4.12 -1.15 -11.16
CA LEU A 112 -3.19 -1.89 -10.30
C LEU A 112 -2.49 -0.85 -9.44
N GLY A 113 -2.73 -0.90 -8.14
CA GLY A 113 -2.17 0.08 -7.20
C GLY A 113 -2.45 -0.30 -5.75
N THR A 114 -1.86 0.46 -4.84
CA THR A 114 -2.11 0.35 -3.40
C THR A 114 -2.83 1.58 -2.89
N GLU A 115 -3.67 1.36 -1.88
CA GLU A 115 -4.31 2.42 -1.10
C GLU A 115 -3.91 2.28 0.36
N LEU A 116 -3.54 3.40 0.98
CA LEU A 116 -3.17 3.49 2.39
C LEU A 116 -4.21 4.30 3.14
N ASP A 117 -4.88 3.65 4.10
CA ASP A 117 -5.76 4.31 5.07
C ASP A 117 -5.07 4.35 6.43
N GLN A 118 -5.05 5.50 7.06
CA GLN A 118 -4.53 5.68 8.40
C GLN A 118 -5.50 6.46 9.28
N SER A 119 -5.78 5.93 10.47
CA SER A 119 -6.51 6.63 11.52
C SER A 119 -5.61 6.75 12.74
N PHE A 120 -5.60 7.93 13.34
CA PHE A 120 -4.76 8.23 14.49
C PHE A 120 -5.54 8.99 15.56
N PHE A 121 -5.37 8.57 16.80
CA PHE A 121 -5.86 9.25 17.99
C PHE A 121 -4.77 9.24 19.06
N GLY A 122 -4.31 10.38 19.50
CA GLY A 122 -3.21 10.51 20.47
C GLY A 122 -2.44 11.82 20.30
N MET A 123 -1.23 11.85 20.81
CA MET A 123 -0.33 12.99 20.64
C MET A 123 0.50 12.81 19.36
N PRO A 124 0.37 13.69 18.36
CA PRO A 124 1.17 13.60 17.14
C PRO A 124 2.64 13.93 17.43
N GLN A 125 3.52 13.49 16.54
CA GLN A 125 4.92 13.87 16.59
C GLN A 125 5.05 15.40 16.49
N VAL A 126 5.73 16.02 17.45
CA VAL A 126 6.00 17.46 17.45
C VAL A 126 7.49 17.68 17.19
N GLN A 127 7.79 18.30 16.06
CA GLN A 127 9.13 18.80 15.74
C GLN A 127 9.08 20.33 15.83
N GLY A 128 9.54 20.90 16.95
CA GLY A 128 9.45 22.33 17.20
C GLY A 128 10.77 23.03 16.88
N GLY A 129 10.70 24.12 16.09
CA GLY A 129 11.84 25.02 15.88
C GLY A 129 12.24 25.84 17.12
N LEU A 130 11.36 25.94 18.14
CA LEU A 130 11.58 26.68 19.38
C LEU A 130 12.03 25.81 20.55
N ILE A 131 11.81 24.51 20.48
CA ILE A 131 12.21 23.55 21.52
C ILE A 131 13.12 22.53 20.83
N PRO A 132 14.39 22.36 21.25
CA PRO A 132 15.32 21.43 20.60
C PRO A 132 15.04 19.95 20.95
N ILE A 133 13.81 19.64 21.33
CA ILE A 133 13.37 18.29 21.70
C ILE A 133 12.28 17.87 20.73
N ALA A 134 12.54 16.83 19.93
CA ALA A 134 11.51 16.15 19.16
C ALA A 134 10.70 15.27 20.11
N LEU A 135 9.41 15.52 20.25
CA LEU A 135 8.51 14.65 20.98
C LEU A 135 8.05 13.53 20.04
N PRO A 136 8.19 12.25 20.40
CA PRO A 136 7.72 11.13 19.61
C PRO A 136 6.19 11.14 19.52
N GLU A 137 5.67 10.48 18.48
CA GLU A 137 4.24 10.16 18.38
C GLU A 137 3.83 9.21 19.50
N LEU A 138 2.79 9.58 20.26
CA LEU A 138 2.22 8.75 21.32
C LEU A 138 0.78 8.37 20.97
N PRO A 139 0.56 7.25 20.24
CA PRO A 139 -0.76 6.83 19.83
C PRO A 139 -1.51 6.17 20.99
N LEU A 140 -2.66 6.70 21.37
CA LEU A 140 -3.63 5.97 22.18
C LEU A 140 -4.34 4.91 21.32
N TYR A 141 -4.60 5.26 20.05
CA TYR A 141 -5.09 4.36 19.02
C TYR A 141 -4.50 4.78 17.67
N LYS A 142 -3.93 3.83 16.94
CA LYS A 142 -3.46 4.01 15.57
C LYS A 142 -3.87 2.79 14.75
N PHE A 143 -4.49 3.04 13.62
CA PHE A 143 -4.86 2.03 12.65
C PHE A 143 -4.22 2.37 11.31
N ILE A 144 -3.53 1.41 10.72
CA ILE A 144 -2.95 1.51 9.38
C ILE A 144 -3.49 0.34 8.58
N ARG A 145 -4.03 0.62 7.40
CA ARG A 145 -4.49 -0.38 6.44
C ARG A 145 -3.93 -0.06 5.08
N GLU A 146 -3.21 -1.01 4.51
CA GLU A 146 -2.71 -0.94 3.14
C GLU A 146 -3.38 -2.04 2.33
N ILE A 147 -3.93 -1.68 1.16
CA ILE A 147 -4.68 -2.59 0.29
C ILE A 147 -4.06 -2.54 -1.08
N GLY A 148 -3.59 -3.70 -1.58
CA GLY A 148 -3.32 -3.91 -2.99
C GLY A 148 -4.61 -4.20 -3.75
N TYR A 149 -4.80 -3.57 -4.88
CA TYR A 149 -5.98 -3.68 -5.72
C TYR A 149 -5.59 -3.97 -7.15
N VAL A 150 -6.28 -4.92 -7.78
CA VAL A 150 -6.17 -5.20 -9.22
C VAL A 150 -7.55 -5.25 -9.85
N ARG A 151 -7.65 -4.71 -11.07
CA ARG A 151 -8.82 -4.83 -11.93
C ARG A 151 -8.42 -4.92 -13.39
N TYR A 152 -8.81 -6.01 -14.05
CA TYR A 152 -8.54 -6.24 -15.47
C TYR A 152 -9.63 -7.08 -16.14
N SER A 153 -9.66 -7.07 -17.46
CA SER A 153 -10.48 -7.94 -18.31
C SER A 153 -9.69 -8.35 -19.55
N MET A 154 -10.19 -9.33 -20.30
CA MET A 154 -9.56 -9.82 -21.52
C MET A 154 -10.56 -9.75 -22.68
N ASN A 155 -10.11 -9.20 -23.81
CA ASN A 155 -10.77 -9.28 -25.11
C ASN A 155 -10.00 -10.26 -25.98
N ILE A 156 -10.67 -11.28 -26.51
CA ILE A 156 -10.08 -12.36 -27.27
C ILE A 156 -10.51 -12.22 -28.72
N TYR A 157 -9.53 -12.13 -29.60
CA TYR A 157 -9.73 -12.00 -31.05
C TYR A 157 -9.19 -13.22 -31.76
N GLU A 158 -9.92 -13.70 -32.74
CA GLU A 158 -9.42 -14.74 -33.64
C GLU A 158 -8.41 -14.12 -34.62
N THR A 159 -7.21 -14.67 -34.69
CA THR A 159 -6.12 -14.09 -35.48
C THR A 159 -6.42 -14.04 -36.97
N ALA A 160 -7.04 -15.10 -37.49
CA ALA A 160 -7.32 -15.22 -38.94
C ALA A 160 -8.32 -14.19 -39.45
N THR A 161 -9.31 -13.83 -38.65
CA THR A 161 -10.42 -12.95 -39.07
C THR A 161 -10.34 -11.57 -38.42
N GLY A 162 -9.55 -11.40 -37.36
CA GLY A 162 -9.50 -10.20 -36.53
C GLY A 162 -10.79 -9.95 -35.73
N ARG A 163 -11.74 -10.91 -35.73
CA ARG A 163 -13.03 -10.73 -35.04
C ARG A 163 -12.88 -10.98 -33.54
N LEU A 164 -13.56 -10.15 -32.75
CA LEU A 164 -13.75 -10.38 -31.32
C LEU A 164 -14.63 -11.64 -31.14
N VAL A 165 -14.10 -12.65 -30.48
CA VAL A 165 -14.81 -13.91 -30.21
C VAL A 165 -15.28 -14.04 -28.79
N MET A 166 -14.63 -13.34 -27.83
CA MET A 166 -15.03 -13.36 -26.44
C MET A 166 -14.51 -12.13 -25.71
N THR A 167 -15.30 -11.63 -24.76
CA THR A 167 -14.88 -10.66 -23.73
C THR A 167 -15.15 -11.28 -22.37
N THR A 168 -14.16 -11.26 -21.49
CA THR A 168 -14.33 -11.75 -20.09
C THR A 168 -15.01 -10.69 -19.22
N PRO A 169 -15.61 -11.09 -18.11
CA PRO A 169 -15.98 -10.11 -17.07
C PRO A 169 -14.73 -9.40 -16.53
N TRP A 170 -14.96 -8.34 -15.76
CA TRP A 170 -13.90 -7.69 -15.00
C TRP A 170 -13.52 -8.54 -13.79
N TYR A 171 -12.28 -8.98 -13.75
CA TYR A 171 -11.67 -9.63 -12.60
C TYR A 171 -11.18 -8.56 -11.63
N THR A 172 -11.66 -8.59 -10.41
CA THR A 172 -11.34 -7.61 -9.37
C THR A 172 -11.00 -8.33 -8.07
N LYS A 173 -9.80 -8.11 -7.55
CA LYS A 173 -9.37 -8.68 -6.26
C LYS A 173 -8.52 -7.70 -5.47
N THR A 174 -8.44 -7.98 -4.17
CA THR A 174 -7.64 -7.21 -3.22
C THR A 174 -6.80 -8.12 -2.35
N ALA A 175 -5.66 -7.60 -1.92
CA ALA A 175 -4.89 -8.13 -0.80
C ALA A 175 -4.74 -7.01 0.23
N ALA A 176 -4.70 -7.34 1.53
CA ALA A 176 -4.70 -6.34 2.57
C ALA A 176 -3.69 -6.67 3.68
N TRP A 177 -3.06 -5.62 4.17
CA TRP A 177 -2.26 -5.62 5.38
C TRP A 177 -2.82 -4.58 6.35
N ARG A 178 -2.93 -4.93 7.63
CA ARG A 178 -3.51 -4.07 8.67
C ARG A 178 -2.65 -4.10 9.91
N GLN A 179 -2.48 -2.94 10.53
CA GLN A 179 -1.80 -2.79 11.81
C GLN A 179 -2.65 -1.95 12.76
N TYR A 180 -2.79 -2.43 13.97
CA TYR A 180 -3.45 -1.72 15.07
C TYR A 180 -2.43 -1.48 16.16
N THR A 181 -2.34 -0.25 16.66
CA THR A 181 -1.55 0.09 17.85
C THR A 181 -2.48 0.71 18.88
N ILE A 182 -2.47 0.14 20.09
CA ILE A 182 -3.34 0.54 21.20
C ILE A 182 -2.45 0.85 22.40
N PHE A 183 -2.78 1.93 23.13
CA PHE A 183 -2.05 2.34 24.35
C PHE A 183 -0.53 2.41 24.13
N ILE A 184 -0.07 3.02 23.03
CA ILE A 184 1.33 3.32 22.71
C ILE A 184 2.17 2.08 22.36
N PHE A 185 1.98 0.94 23.02
CA PHE A 185 2.88 -0.22 22.95
C PHE A 185 2.24 -1.53 22.48
N LEU A 186 0.92 -1.67 22.51
CA LEU A 186 0.24 -2.89 22.03
C LEU A 186 0.01 -2.80 20.51
N THR A 187 0.82 -3.54 19.75
CA THR A 187 0.68 -3.57 18.29
C THR A 187 0.27 -4.95 17.81
N PHE A 188 -0.84 -5.01 17.07
CA PHE A 188 -1.37 -6.21 16.41
C PHE A 188 -1.31 -6.03 14.91
N ARG A 189 -0.96 -7.09 14.19
CA ARG A 189 -0.92 -7.10 12.73
C ARG A 189 -1.77 -8.23 12.20
N THR A 190 -2.52 -7.95 11.14
CA THR A 190 -3.28 -8.94 10.38
C THR A 190 -2.99 -8.74 8.90
N SER A 191 -2.75 -9.82 8.19
CA SER A 191 -2.44 -9.76 6.77
C SER A 191 -3.12 -10.88 6.03
N THR A 192 -3.47 -10.62 4.78
CA THR A 192 -3.87 -11.66 3.82
C THR A 192 -2.70 -12.10 2.95
N LEU A 193 -1.51 -11.55 3.20
CA LEU A 193 -0.29 -11.91 2.48
C LEU A 193 0.15 -13.33 2.87
N THR A 194 0.52 -14.10 1.87
CA THR A 194 1.29 -15.33 2.06
C THR A 194 2.74 -14.91 2.29
N ASP A 195 3.36 -15.38 3.37
CA ASP A 195 4.73 -15.02 3.76
C ASP A 195 5.00 -13.50 3.80
N PRO A 196 4.27 -12.74 4.65
CA PRO A 196 4.53 -11.32 4.78
C PRO A 196 6.00 -11.13 5.20
N PRO A 197 6.70 -10.10 4.65
CA PRO A 197 8.04 -9.80 5.10
C PRO A 197 7.98 -9.61 6.62
N GLU A 198 8.90 -10.21 7.36
CA GLU A 198 9.08 -9.91 8.77
C GLU A 198 9.43 -8.41 8.85
N LEU A 199 8.39 -7.59 9.01
CA LEU A 199 8.57 -6.18 9.30
C LEU A 199 9.28 -6.14 10.65
N SER A 200 10.57 -5.90 10.56
CA SER A 200 11.52 -5.87 11.65
C SER A 200 10.86 -5.32 12.90
N ARG A 201 11.05 -6.02 14.02
CA ARG A 201 10.80 -5.54 15.37
C ARG A 201 11.04 -4.03 15.38
N PRO A 202 10.12 -3.18 15.88
CA PRO A 202 10.37 -1.75 15.95
C PRO A 202 11.77 -1.57 16.53
N PRO A 203 12.63 -0.73 15.95
CA PRO A 203 13.96 -0.52 16.47
C PRO A 203 13.79 -0.27 17.96
N ALA A 204 14.54 -1.03 18.80
CA ALA A 204 14.57 -0.77 20.21
C ALA A 204 14.78 0.73 20.34
N VAL A 205 13.92 1.40 21.14
CA VAL A 205 14.00 2.85 21.35
C VAL A 205 15.47 3.17 21.49
N PRO A 206 16.08 4.00 20.64
CA PRO A 206 17.50 4.27 20.75
C PRO A 206 17.70 4.86 22.14
N ILE A 207 18.39 4.12 23.01
CA ILE A 207 18.96 4.67 24.21
C ILE A 207 19.76 5.86 23.69
N ILE A 208 19.39 7.08 24.10
CA ILE A 208 20.05 8.32 23.72
C ILE A 208 21.52 8.15 24.07
N THR A 209 22.31 7.69 23.13
CA THR A 209 23.76 7.71 23.27
C THR A 209 24.14 9.19 23.19
N PRO A 210 24.72 9.80 24.24
CA PRO A 210 25.16 11.18 24.17
C PRO A 210 26.09 11.31 22.96
N LEU A 211 25.87 12.34 22.13
CA LEU A 211 26.80 12.64 21.05
C LEU A 211 28.22 12.60 21.60
N PRO A 212 29.18 11.97 20.89
CA PRO A 212 30.58 12.09 21.23
C PRO A 212 30.92 13.57 21.27
N ALA A 213 31.54 14.01 22.38
CA ALA A 213 31.98 15.39 22.50
C ALA A 213 32.85 15.73 21.28
N GLU A 214 32.52 16.81 20.62
CA GLU A 214 33.26 17.36 19.49
C GLU A 214 34.73 17.54 19.92
N PRO A 215 35.73 17.00 19.19
CA PRO A 215 37.13 17.18 19.54
C PRO A 215 37.42 18.67 19.48
N ASN A 216 37.81 19.21 20.64
CA ASN A 216 38.16 20.61 20.82
C ASN A 216 39.42 20.89 20.01
N ASP A 217 39.24 21.32 18.75
CA ASP A 217 40.32 21.79 17.89
C ASP A 217 40.83 23.15 18.41
N LYS A 218 41.67 23.08 19.42
CA LYS A 218 42.54 24.19 19.77
C LYS A 218 43.75 24.14 18.82
N THR A 219 43.59 24.72 17.65
CA THR A 219 44.73 25.10 16.82
C THR A 219 45.63 26.01 17.59
N ASP A 220 46.78 25.48 17.97
CA ASP A 220 47.92 26.19 18.54
C ASP A 220 48.53 27.14 17.48
N PRO A 221 48.58 28.47 17.71
CA PRO A 221 49.19 29.41 16.78
C PRO A 221 50.69 29.62 17.07
N SER A 222 51.51 28.59 16.99
CA SER A 222 52.96 28.75 17.07
C SER A 222 53.64 28.14 15.87
N GLY A 223 53.74 28.92 14.75
CA GLY A 223 54.64 28.64 13.65
C GLY A 223 56.05 29.12 14.00
N PRO A 224 57.09 28.34 13.64
CA PRO A 224 58.48 28.76 13.82
C PRO A 224 58.90 29.78 12.76
N ARG A 225 59.82 30.64 13.19
CA ARG A 225 60.55 31.66 12.40
C ARG A 225 61.35 31.07 11.24
#